data_50a0a0294b9200769af461e8181fa96e
#
_entry.id   50a0a0294b9200769af461e8181fa96e
#
_cell.length_a   1.000
_cell.length_b   1.000
_cell.length_c   1.000
_cell.angle_alpha   90.00
_cell.angle_beta   90.00
_cell.angle_gamma   90.00
#
_symmetry.space_group_name_H-M   'P 1'
#
loop_
_entity.id
_entity.type
_entity.pdbx_description
1 polymer ?
#
loop_
_entity_poly.entity_id
_entity_poly.type
_entity_poly.pdbx_seq_one_letter_code
_entity_poly.pdbx_strand_id
1 'polypeptide(L)'
;MEKNVRTAESRIKRRNYSRISGSLKLPNLVEIQTDSFKWFQEKGIREVFEDIYPITNFNDTLSLEFVDCRFDEPKYDADESKERDAIYAAPLRATLRLVNKKTGEIKTSEVFMGDFPLMTDSGTFVVNGAERVIVSQLVRSPGAYFGNGTDKIGKTVFNGQVIPSRGTWLEFENDAKDVLNVRIDRQKKIPGTILLRALGLSSNEDIIEVFGEHQFLYNTFEKDPTHNTDDALMEIYSKLRPGEPATLDGANSLLFARFFDPKRYDLAKAGRFKLRKKLSLLDRIADRVLAEDVVDVDGNVVMTEGTKITKDKLEILKPVFEAGAHTREIKTNENMHSNHTIQVLDVYTDESKSIKMRVIGTDLSLDSKFVTISDFIAAYSYMLNLVDIYDSQDLAPEDRVSLMSRIGLLDDIDHLGNRRVRTVGELVQNQFRIGLSRMERVVKERMSLAEDDSMTPQSLTNIRPLTAAIKEFFASSQLSQFMDQINPLAELTNKRRLSALGPGGLSRDRAGYEVRDVHPSHYGRICPIETPEGPNIGLISTLASYAKVNEYGFIETPYRKVNNCVIDENDIRYLTAD
;
A
#
# COMPACT_ATOMS: atom_id res chain seq x y z
N MET A 1 6.28 -7.47 -42.88
CA MET A 1 5.95 -8.92 -43.01
C MET A 1 5.21 -9.32 -41.76
N GLU A 2 3.89 -9.34 -41.82
CA GLU A 2 3.05 -9.84 -40.74
C GLU A 2 3.27 -11.34 -40.59
N LYS A 3 3.96 -11.77 -39.56
CA LYS A 3 3.98 -13.19 -39.16
C LYS A 3 2.60 -13.52 -38.59
N ASN A 4 1.80 -14.22 -39.39
CA ASN A 4 0.58 -14.90 -38.98
C ASN A 4 0.90 -15.80 -37.77
N VAL A 5 0.69 -15.29 -36.55
CA VAL A 5 0.60 -16.10 -35.34
C VAL A 5 -0.68 -16.93 -35.49
N ARG A 6 -0.55 -18.15 -36.00
CA ARG A 6 -1.62 -19.15 -35.96
C ARG A 6 -1.83 -19.52 -34.49
N THR A 7 -2.80 -18.91 -33.88
CA THR A 7 -3.27 -19.30 -32.55
C THR A 7 -3.67 -20.77 -32.57
N ALA A 8 -3.26 -21.51 -31.56
CA ALA A 8 -3.52 -22.94 -31.40
C ALA A 8 -5.03 -23.30 -31.34
N GLU A 9 -5.91 -22.32 -31.34
CA GLU A 9 -7.37 -22.46 -31.30
C GLU A 9 -7.97 -23.20 -32.52
N SER A 10 -7.25 -23.33 -33.64
CA SER A 10 -7.81 -23.90 -34.88
C SER A 10 -7.67 -25.43 -35.01
N ARG A 11 -6.97 -26.13 -34.11
CA ARG A 11 -6.61 -27.54 -34.31
C ARG A 11 -7.35 -28.59 -33.48
N ILE A 12 -8.03 -28.23 -32.40
CA ILE A 12 -8.70 -29.21 -31.51
C ILE A 12 -10.17 -28.83 -31.39
N LYS A 13 -11.06 -29.61 -32.00
CA LYS A 13 -12.50 -29.51 -31.70
C LYS A 13 -12.75 -30.04 -30.28
N ARG A 14 -12.92 -29.14 -29.34
CA ARG A 14 -13.33 -29.49 -27.97
C ARG A 14 -14.81 -29.85 -27.94
N ARG A 15 -15.18 -31.02 -27.42
CA ARG A 15 -16.57 -31.36 -27.10
C ARG A 15 -16.94 -30.77 -25.75
N ASN A 16 -17.95 -29.94 -25.76
CA ASN A 16 -18.51 -29.40 -24.51
C ASN A 16 -19.63 -30.33 -24.03
N TYR A 17 -19.45 -30.92 -22.86
CA TYR A 17 -20.43 -31.75 -22.16
C TYR A 17 -21.20 -31.00 -21.07
N SER A 18 -20.95 -29.69 -20.92
CA SER A 18 -21.66 -28.84 -19.96
C SER A 18 -23.12 -28.69 -20.39
N ARG A 19 -24.03 -28.69 -19.41
CA ARG A 19 -25.44 -28.34 -19.61
C ARG A 19 -25.66 -26.84 -19.75
N ILE A 20 -24.63 -26.03 -19.44
CA ILE A 20 -24.64 -24.56 -19.52
C ILE A 20 -23.96 -24.17 -20.83
N SER A 21 -24.72 -23.61 -21.77
CA SER A 21 -24.20 -22.96 -22.95
C SER A 21 -23.53 -21.65 -22.53
N GLY A 22 -22.31 -21.38 -22.96
CA GLY A 22 -21.64 -20.11 -22.66
C GLY A 22 -20.68 -20.14 -21.47
N SER A 23 -19.85 -21.22 -21.35
CA SER A 23 -18.69 -21.19 -20.46
C SER A 23 -17.75 -20.05 -20.87
N LEU A 24 -17.21 -19.34 -19.88
CA LEU A 24 -16.15 -18.35 -20.09
C LEU A 24 -14.99 -18.96 -20.90
N LYS A 25 -14.46 -18.20 -21.83
CA LYS A 25 -13.20 -18.57 -22.48
C LYS A 25 -12.10 -18.62 -21.44
N LEU A 26 -11.26 -19.64 -21.49
CA LEU A 26 -10.10 -19.73 -20.62
C LEU A 26 -9.19 -18.53 -20.88
N PRO A 27 -8.84 -17.74 -19.84
CA PRO A 27 -7.92 -16.61 -19.97
C PRO A 27 -6.51 -17.09 -20.34
N ASN A 28 -5.63 -16.18 -20.72
CA ASN A 28 -4.21 -16.50 -20.85
C ASN A 28 -3.66 -16.83 -19.47
N LEU A 29 -3.30 -18.09 -19.24
CA LEU A 29 -2.88 -18.58 -17.93
C LEU A 29 -1.53 -17.99 -17.48
N VAL A 30 -0.74 -17.42 -18.37
CA VAL A 30 0.56 -16.79 -18.07
C VAL A 30 0.46 -15.26 -17.97
N GLU A 31 -0.73 -14.70 -18.12
CA GLU A 31 -1.02 -13.26 -18.09
C GLU A 31 -0.42 -12.57 -16.83
N ILE A 32 -0.46 -13.22 -15.67
CA ILE A 32 0.12 -12.69 -14.42
C ILE A 32 1.62 -12.37 -14.54
N GLN A 33 2.36 -13.10 -15.37
CA GLN A 33 3.78 -12.87 -15.62
C GLN A 33 3.98 -11.83 -16.73
N THR A 34 3.39 -12.07 -17.89
CA THR A 34 3.63 -11.27 -19.12
C THR A 34 3.12 -9.83 -18.98
N ASP A 35 1.90 -9.63 -18.51
CA ASP A 35 1.32 -8.29 -18.41
C ASP A 35 2.00 -7.46 -17.32
N SER A 36 2.35 -8.10 -16.20
CA SER A 36 3.08 -7.43 -15.13
C SER A 36 4.46 -6.96 -15.57
N PHE A 37 5.21 -7.78 -16.33
CA PHE A 37 6.53 -7.39 -16.81
C PHE A 37 6.44 -6.32 -17.90
N LYS A 38 5.43 -6.43 -18.79
CA LYS A 38 5.14 -5.40 -19.80
C LYS A 38 4.85 -4.05 -19.14
N TRP A 39 4.00 -4.03 -18.10
CA TRP A 39 3.74 -2.83 -17.33
C TRP A 39 5.03 -2.23 -16.74
N PHE A 40 5.92 -3.09 -16.21
CA PHE A 40 7.20 -2.64 -15.68
C PHE A 40 8.06 -1.97 -16.75
N GLN A 41 8.14 -2.55 -17.95
CA GLN A 41 8.92 -1.98 -19.06
C GLN A 41 8.36 -0.65 -19.55
N GLU A 42 7.02 -0.54 -19.69
CA GLU A 42 6.36 0.63 -20.26
C GLU A 42 6.21 1.79 -19.26
N LYS A 43 5.88 1.48 -18.01
CA LYS A 43 5.53 2.47 -16.98
C LYS A 43 6.41 2.38 -15.73
N GLY A 44 6.63 1.17 -15.21
CA GLY A 44 7.24 0.97 -13.91
C GLY A 44 8.65 1.53 -13.79
N ILE A 45 9.45 1.48 -14.84
CA ILE A 45 10.80 2.07 -14.88
C ILE A 45 10.71 3.61 -14.81
N ARG A 46 9.81 4.21 -15.61
CA ARG A 46 9.63 5.68 -15.63
C ARG A 46 9.19 6.21 -14.27
N GLU A 47 8.23 5.55 -13.63
CA GLU A 47 7.78 5.91 -12.28
C GLU A 47 8.94 5.96 -11.27
N VAL A 48 9.89 5.02 -11.34
CA VAL A 48 11.05 5.02 -10.44
C VAL A 48 12.01 6.16 -10.74
N PHE A 49 12.24 6.46 -12.03
CA PHE A 49 13.06 7.62 -12.39
C PHE A 49 12.42 8.92 -11.91
N GLU A 50 11.13 9.12 -12.15
CA GLU A 50 10.37 10.30 -11.73
C GLU A 50 10.34 10.49 -10.20
N ASP A 51 10.30 9.40 -9.43
CA ASP A 51 10.32 9.45 -7.97
C ASP A 51 11.70 9.87 -7.39
N ILE A 52 12.79 9.53 -8.08
CA ILE A 52 14.15 9.77 -7.58
C ILE A 52 14.74 11.06 -8.14
N TYR A 53 14.48 11.36 -9.41
CA TYR A 53 14.93 12.60 -10.04
C TYR A 53 13.90 13.73 -9.79
N PRO A 54 14.34 14.99 -9.78
CA PRO A 54 15.71 15.47 -9.99
C PRO A 54 16.62 15.18 -8.80
N ILE A 55 17.90 14.91 -9.08
CA ILE A 55 18.94 14.78 -8.08
C ILE A 55 19.70 16.12 -8.00
N THR A 56 19.61 16.77 -6.85
CA THR A 56 20.27 18.06 -6.61
C THR A 56 21.46 17.90 -5.67
N ASN A 57 22.47 18.76 -5.81
CA ASN A 57 23.55 18.86 -4.83
C ASN A 57 23.08 19.59 -3.56
N PHE A 58 23.90 19.58 -2.49
CA PHE A 58 23.56 20.19 -1.20
C PHE A 58 23.26 21.69 -1.28
N ASN A 59 23.87 22.41 -2.23
CA ASN A 59 23.70 23.85 -2.40
C ASN A 59 22.61 24.20 -3.42
N ASP A 60 21.90 23.22 -3.96
CA ASP A 60 20.87 23.34 -5.01
C ASP A 60 21.33 24.12 -6.25
N THR A 61 22.64 24.08 -6.55
CA THR A 61 23.24 24.77 -7.70
C THR A 61 23.29 23.91 -8.96
N LEU A 62 23.33 22.58 -8.78
CA LEU A 62 23.34 21.59 -9.85
C LEU A 62 22.13 20.68 -9.72
N SER A 63 21.45 20.42 -10.82
CA SER A 63 20.31 19.53 -10.90
C SER A 63 20.52 18.54 -12.04
N LEU A 64 20.47 17.23 -11.72
CA LEU A 64 20.43 16.16 -12.71
C LEU A 64 18.99 15.70 -12.87
N GLU A 65 18.45 15.87 -14.07
CA GLU A 65 17.05 15.60 -14.40
C GLU A 65 16.95 14.38 -15.33
N PHE A 66 15.87 13.63 -15.17
CA PHE A 66 15.49 12.54 -16.08
C PHE A 66 14.61 13.10 -17.21
N VAL A 67 14.87 12.69 -18.45
CA VAL A 67 14.09 13.09 -19.62
C VAL A 67 13.32 11.90 -20.18
N ASP A 68 14.02 10.82 -20.52
CA ASP A 68 13.42 9.63 -21.12
C ASP A 68 14.29 8.37 -20.91
N CYS A 69 13.71 7.19 -21.13
CA CYS A 69 14.44 5.93 -21.13
C CYS A 69 13.92 4.99 -22.22
N ARG A 70 14.82 4.15 -22.73
CA ARG A 70 14.49 3.13 -23.74
C ARG A 70 15.32 1.88 -23.53
N PHE A 71 14.79 0.77 -24.02
CA PHE A 71 15.55 -0.45 -24.22
C PHE A 71 16.08 -0.51 -25.65
N ASP A 72 17.33 -0.88 -25.80
CA ASP A 72 17.90 -1.24 -27.09
C ASP A 72 17.55 -2.72 -27.41
N GLU A 73 17.90 -3.17 -28.61
CA GLU A 73 17.74 -4.57 -28.99
C GLU A 73 18.65 -5.49 -28.15
N PRO A 74 18.18 -6.68 -27.73
CA PRO A 74 19.00 -7.63 -27.02
C PRO A 74 20.15 -8.14 -27.90
N LYS A 75 21.29 -8.36 -27.29
CA LYS A 75 22.49 -8.84 -27.99
C LYS A 75 22.34 -10.27 -28.53
N TYR A 76 21.65 -11.11 -27.79
CA TYR A 76 21.36 -12.51 -28.11
C TYR A 76 19.86 -12.73 -27.95
N ASP A 77 19.29 -13.64 -28.71
CA ASP A 77 17.93 -14.10 -28.45
C ASP A 77 17.87 -15.06 -27.25
N ALA A 78 16.69 -15.52 -26.88
CA ALA A 78 16.51 -16.35 -25.71
C ALA A 78 17.19 -17.73 -25.84
N ASP A 79 17.15 -18.33 -27.03
CA ASP A 79 17.71 -19.66 -27.25
C ASP A 79 19.25 -19.59 -27.39
N GLU A 80 19.77 -18.60 -28.08
CA GLU A 80 21.22 -18.34 -28.13
C GLU A 80 21.79 -18.02 -26.73
N SER A 81 21.03 -17.31 -25.88
CA SER A 81 21.43 -17.04 -24.51
C SER A 81 21.53 -18.32 -23.65
N LYS A 82 20.67 -19.32 -23.90
CA LYS A 82 20.77 -20.64 -23.23
C LYS A 82 22.01 -21.41 -23.68
N GLU A 83 22.29 -21.43 -24.99
CA GLU A 83 23.46 -22.13 -25.53
C GLU A 83 24.79 -21.53 -25.08
N ARG A 84 24.81 -20.21 -24.84
CA ARG A 84 26.02 -19.47 -24.45
C ARG A 84 26.19 -19.30 -22.93
N ASP A 85 25.34 -19.89 -22.11
CA ASP A 85 25.31 -19.67 -20.67
C ASP A 85 25.23 -18.16 -20.30
N ALA A 86 24.55 -17.38 -21.13
CA ALA A 86 24.40 -15.94 -20.99
C ALA A 86 23.08 -15.57 -20.32
N ILE A 87 22.89 -14.27 -20.09
CA ILE A 87 21.62 -13.70 -19.64
C ILE A 87 20.90 -13.12 -20.86
N TYR A 88 19.63 -13.51 -21.07
CA TYR A 88 18.79 -12.84 -22.06
C TYR A 88 18.42 -11.46 -21.55
N ALA A 89 19.10 -10.43 -22.06
CA ALA A 89 19.01 -9.07 -21.56
C ALA A 89 19.13 -8.05 -22.68
N ALA A 90 18.52 -6.87 -22.48
CA ALA A 90 18.67 -5.72 -23.33
C ALA A 90 19.33 -4.56 -22.60
N PRO A 91 20.14 -3.74 -23.30
CA PRO A 91 20.70 -2.52 -22.74
C PRO A 91 19.60 -1.51 -22.43
N LEU A 92 19.57 -1.01 -21.18
CA LEU A 92 18.72 0.11 -20.78
C LEU A 92 19.53 1.39 -20.92
N ARG A 93 18.99 2.38 -21.64
CA ARG A 93 19.54 3.73 -21.76
C ARG A 93 18.59 4.75 -21.19
N ALA A 94 19.14 5.74 -20.49
CA ALA A 94 18.39 6.87 -19.96
C ALA A 94 18.99 8.19 -20.49
N THR A 95 18.14 9.07 -20.97
CA THR A 95 18.51 10.43 -21.35
C THR A 95 18.43 11.29 -20.10
N LEU A 96 19.59 11.78 -19.67
CA LEU A 96 19.74 12.62 -18.50
C LEU A 96 20.19 14.02 -18.89
N ARG A 97 19.71 15.03 -18.18
CA ARG A 97 20.01 16.44 -18.38
C ARG A 97 20.59 17.02 -17.10
N LEU A 98 21.83 17.51 -17.19
CA LEU A 98 22.47 18.24 -16.11
C LEU A 98 22.25 19.75 -16.32
N VAL A 99 21.66 20.40 -15.34
CA VAL A 99 21.40 21.84 -15.33
C VAL A 99 22.26 22.49 -14.26
N ASN A 100 23.09 23.43 -14.66
CA ASN A 100 23.82 24.31 -13.74
C ASN A 100 23.00 25.60 -13.54
N LYS A 101 22.38 25.72 -12.36
CA LYS A 101 21.52 26.89 -12.05
C LYS A 101 22.29 28.20 -11.92
N LYS A 102 23.62 28.16 -11.68
CA LYS A 102 24.45 29.35 -11.58
C LYS A 102 24.81 29.93 -12.94
N THR A 103 25.23 29.07 -13.88
CA THR A 103 25.70 29.48 -15.22
C THR A 103 24.59 29.43 -16.26
N GLY A 104 23.49 28.75 -15.99
CA GLY A 104 22.42 28.45 -16.95
C GLY A 104 22.79 27.40 -18.00
N GLU A 105 23.95 26.76 -17.86
CA GLU A 105 24.41 25.73 -18.79
C GLU A 105 23.61 24.44 -18.66
N ILE A 106 23.20 23.84 -19.80
CA ILE A 106 22.47 22.61 -19.88
C ILE A 106 23.25 21.58 -20.71
N LYS A 107 23.61 20.45 -20.10
CA LYS A 107 24.28 19.35 -20.78
C LYS A 107 23.34 18.13 -20.80
N THR A 108 22.90 17.69 -21.98
CA THR A 108 22.07 16.50 -22.14
C THR A 108 22.91 15.37 -22.74
N SER A 109 22.84 14.19 -22.18
CA SER A 109 23.49 12.99 -22.73
C SER A 109 22.68 11.73 -22.46
N GLU A 110 22.84 10.77 -23.36
CA GLU A 110 22.30 9.42 -23.17
C GLU A 110 23.29 8.59 -22.36
N VAL A 111 22.84 8.02 -21.24
CA VAL A 111 23.63 7.26 -20.29
C VAL A 111 23.21 5.81 -20.35
N PHE A 112 24.17 4.90 -20.51
CA PHE A 112 23.95 3.46 -20.37
C PHE A 112 23.71 3.12 -18.91
N MET A 113 22.57 2.44 -18.61
CA MET A 113 22.17 2.08 -17.25
C MET A 113 22.42 0.62 -16.89
N GLY A 114 22.91 -0.17 -17.85
CA GLY A 114 23.23 -1.58 -17.68
C GLY A 114 22.36 -2.50 -18.56
N ASP A 115 22.74 -3.75 -18.59
CA ASP A 115 21.97 -4.80 -19.27
C ASP A 115 20.87 -5.30 -18.32
N PHE A 116 19.64 -5.27 -18.79
CA PHE A 116 18.45 -5.60 -18.03
C PHE A 116 17.84 -6.92 -18.53
N PRO A 117 17.63 -7.93 -17.63
CA PRO A 117 17.03 -9.20 -18.05
C PRO A 117 15.64 -9.01 -18.65
N LEU A 118 15.41 -9.63 -19.80
CA LEU A 118 14.13 -9.62 -20.50
C LEU A 118 13.35 -10.91 -20.23
N MET A 119 12.03 -10.78 -20.25
CA MET A 119 11.13 -11.93 -20.17
C MET A 119 10.97 -12.54 -21.57
N THR A 120 10.97 -13.86 -21.64
CA THR A 120 10.63 -14.62 -22.84
C THR A 120 9.12 -14.60 -23.10
N ASP A 121 8.69 -14.94 -24.31
CA ASP A 121 7.26 -15.04 -24.66
C ASP A 121 6.51 -16.07 -23.80
N SER A 122 7.23 -17.02 -23.21
CA SER A 122 6.68 -18.01 -22.28
C SER A 122 6.54 -17.53 -20.84
N GLY A 123 6.96 -16.30 -20.52
CA GLY A 123 6.87 -15.74 -19.15
C GLY A 123 8.02 -16.17 -18.23
N THR A 124 9.17 -16.52 -18.77
CA THR A 124 10.38 -16.94 -18.05
C THR A 124 11.53 -15.96 -18.27
N PHE A 125 12.60 -16.10 -17.50
CA PHE A 125 13.85 -15.37 -17.67
C PHE A 125 15.00 -16.36 -17.90
N VAL A 126 15.91 -16.04 -18.80
CA VAL A 126 17.13 -16.82 -18.99
C VAL A 126 18.27 -16.12 -18.26
N VAL A 127 18.79 -16.77 -17.22
CA VAL A 127 19.85 -16.23 -16.37
C VAL A 127 20.98 -17.25 -16.29
N ASN A 128 22.16 -16.89 -16.80
CA ASN A 128 23.32 -17.80 -16.91
C ASN A 128 22.95 -19.13 -17.58
N GLY A 129 22.24 -19.04 -18.71
CA GLY A 129 21.80 -20.20 -19.50
C GLY A 129 20.59 -20.98 -18.96
N ALA A 130 20.20 -20.75 -17.70
CA ALA A 130 19.11 -21.47 -17.07
C ALA A 130 17.80 -20.68 -17.12
N GLU A 131 16.69 -21.35 -17.42
CA GLU A 131 15.36 -20.74 -17.32
C GLU A 131 14.93 -20.61 -15.86
N ARG A 132 14.49 -19.41 -15.50
CA ARG A 132 13.99 -19.07 -14.18
C ARG A 132 12.61 -18.44 -14.25
N VAL A 133 11.82 -18.68 -13.21
CA VAL A 133 10.52 -18.06 -13.00
C VAL A 133 10.60 -17.19 -11.76
N ILE A 134 10.13 -15.95 -11.86
CA ILE A 134 9.95 -15.08 -10.69
C ILE A 134 8.57 -15.35 -10.13
N VAL A 135 8.54 -16.00 -8.97
CA VAL A 135 7.30 -16.35 -8.28
C VAL A 135 6.66 -15.09 -7.69
N SER A 136 5.37 -14.89 -7.93
CA SER A 136 4.62 -13.79 -7.35
C SER A 136 4.52 -13.95 -5.82
N GLN A 137 4.58 -12.82 -5.10
CA GLN A 137 4.59 -12.82 -3.64
C GLN A 137 3.25 -12.36 -3.09
N LEU A 138 2.69 -13.11 -2.14
CA LEU A 138 1.50 -12.73 -1.39
C LEU A 138 1.91 -12.02 -0.10
N VAL A 139 1.53 -10.75 0.03
CA VAL A 139 1.90 -9.90 1.18
C VAL A 139 0.67 -9.21 1.75
N ARG A 140 0.79 -8.74 3.00
CA ARG A 140 -0.22 -7.86 3.58
C ARG A 140 -0.24 -6.54 2.79
N SER A 141 -1.43 -6.09 2.39
CA SER A 141 -1.58 -4.82 1.69
C SER A 141 -1.18 -3.65 2.61
N PRO A 142 -0.54 -2.60 2.10
CA PRO A 142 -0.47 -1.35 2.84
C PRO A 142 -1.88 -0.79 3.09
N GLY A 143 -2.04 -0.01 4.16
CA GLY A 143 -3.33 0.55 4.58
C GLY A 143 -3.46 0.68 6.09
N ALA A 144 -4.68 0.92 6.58
CA ALA A 144 -4.99 0.96 8.01
C ALA A 144 -5.69 -0.34 8.42
N TYR A 145 -5.25 -0.92 9.52
CA TYR A 145 -5.77 -2.17 10.08
C TYR A 145 -6.06 -2.03 11.55
N PHE A 146 -7.16 -2.61 12.00
CA PHE A 146 -7.59 -2.58 13.39
C PHE A 146 -7.92 -3.99 13.84
N GLY A 147 -7.39 -4.35 15.00
CA GLY A 147 -7.58 -5.67 15.60
C GLY A 147 -7.84 -5.57 17.09
N ASN A 148 -8.09 -6.71 17.70
CA ASN A 148 -8.18 -6.84 19.13
C ASN A 148 -7.22 -7.92 19.64
N GLY A 149 -6.93 -7.86 20.91
CA GLY A 149 -6.15 -8.86 21.63
C GLY A 149 -6.60 -8.95 23.07
N THR A 150 -5.98 -9.82 23.83
CA THR A 150 -6.24 -9.96 25.26
C THR A 150 -4.98 -9.63 26.03
N ASP A 151 -5.06 -8.70 26.99
CA ASP A 151 -3.95 -8.40 27.87
C ASP A 151 -3.70 -9.54 28.88
N LYS A 152 -2.58 -9.48 29.58
CA LYS A 152 -2.16 -10.46 30.61
C LYS A 152 -3.20 -10.66 31.73
N ILE A 153 -4.07 -9.66 31.94
CA ILE A 153 -5.13 -9.67 32.96
C ILE A 153 -6.45 -10.21 32.41
N GLY A 154 -6.52 -10.53 31.11
CA GLY A 154 -7.76 -11.00 30.46
C GLY A 154 -8.67 -9.89 29.94
N LYS A 155 -8.26 -8.60 30.02
CA LYS A 155 -9.01 -7.47 29.44
C LYS A 155 -8.79 -7.41 27.93
N THR A 156 -9.86 -7.19 27.18
CA THR A 156 -9.76 -6.95 25.73
C THR A 156 -9.08 -5.61 25.48
N VAL A 157 -8.07 -5.61 24.64
CA VAL A 157 -7.35 -4.43 24.17
C VAL A 157 -7.44 -4.35 22.66
N PHE A 158 -7.54 -3.13 22.13
CA PHE A 158 -7.57 -2.88 20.70
C PHE A 158 -6.21 -2.41 20.21
N ASN A 159 -5.90 -2.77 18.99
CA ASN A 159 -4.71 -2.29 18.30
C ASN A 159 -5.09 -1.77 16.92
N GLY A 160 -4.39 -0.74 16.49
CA GLY A 160 -4.50 -0.18 15.15
C GLY A 160 -3.12 -0.06 14.52
N GLN A 161 -3.02 -0.25 13.22
CA GLN A 161 -1.74 -0.16 12.51
C GLN A 161 -1.96 0.57 11.20
N VAL A 162 -1.15 1.59 10.93
CA VAL A 162 -1.04 2.21 9.61
C VAL A 162 0.26 1.71 8.99
N ILE A 163 0.12 0.93 7.94
CA ILE A 163 1.22 0.22 7.28
C ILE A 163 1.43 0.81 5.89
N PRO A 164 2.59 1.42 5.61
CA PRO A 164 2.95 1.86 4.26
C PRO A 164 3.47 0.69 3.41
N SER A 165 3.55 0.89 2.11
CA SER A 165 4.31 0.03 1.21
C SER A 165 5.81 0.16 1.48
N ARG A 166 6.26 1.37 1.77
CA ARG A 166 7.62 1.72 2.17
C ARG A 166 7.58 2.87 3.17
N GLY A 167 8.25 2.71 4.31
CA GLY A 167 8.34 3.77 5.33
C GLY A 167 8.08 3.28 6.74
N THR A 168 7.81 4.21 7.62
CA THR A 168 7.64 4.02 9.05
C THR A 168 6.24 3.52 9.38
N TRP A 169 6.13 2.47 10.17
CA TRP A 169 4.86 2.00 10.70
C TRP A 169 4.41 2.87 11.86
N LEU A 170 3.10 3.14 11.91
CA LEU A 170 2.45 3.73 13.05
C LEU A 170 1.49 2.71 13.67
N GLU A 171 1.65 2.45 14.95
CA GLU A 171 0.82 1.49 15.69
C GLU A 171 0.12 2.21 16.85
N PHE A 172 -1.17 1.94 17.00
CA PHE A 172 -2.01 2.40 18.12
C PHE A 172 -2.32 1.21 19.00
N GLU A 173 -2.37 1.40 20.30
CA GLU A 173 -2.68 0.35 21.28
C GLU A 173 -3.25 0.97 22.54
N ASN A 174 -4.43 0.52 22.99
CA ASN A 174 -4.88 0.85 24.34
C ASN A 174 -4.26 -0.13 25.35
N ASP A 175 -3.99 0.34 26.55
CA ASP A 175 -3.51 -0.49 27.64
C ASP A 175 -4.62 -0.86 28.63
N ALA A 176 -4.31 -1.72 29.61
CA ALA A 176 -5.26 -2.15 30.64
C ALA A 176 -5.79 -0.99 31.52
N LYS A 177 -5.14 0.19 31.49
CA LYS A 177 -5.53 1.41 32.21
C LYS A 177 -6.31 2.40 31.34
N ASP A 178 -6.77 1.95 30.19
CA ASP A 178 -7.54 2.76 29.23
C ASP A 178 -6.78 3.99 28.72
N VAL A 179 -5.47 3.84 28.56
CA VAL A 179 -4.58 4.85 27.98
C VAL A 179 -4.32 4.46 26.52
N LEU A 180 -4.59 5.35 25.59
CA LEU A 180 -4.27 5.13 24.19
C LEU A 180 -2.82 5.55 23.91
N ASN A 181 -2.01 4.56 23.60
CA ASN A 181 -0.59 4.71 23.30
C ASN A 181 -0.32 4.59 21.81
N VAL A 182 0.77 5.19 21.36
CA VAL A 182 1.26 5.12 19.99
C VAL A 182 2.70 4.62 19.98
N ARG A 183 3.04 3.82 18.97
CA ARG A 183 4.42 3.42 18.65
C ARG A 183 4.77 3.86 17.24
N ILE A 184 5.91 4.48 17.10
CA ILE A 184 6.49 4.85 15.82
C ILE A 184 7.63 3.88 15.53
N ASP A 185 7.55 3.16 14.40
CA ASP A 185 8.59 2.21 13.95
C ASP A 185 8.98 1.16 15.02
N ARG A 186 7.97 0.61 15.72
CA ARG A 186 8.13 -0.37 16.80
C ARG A 186 8.99 0.10 17.99
N GLN A 187 9.22 1.40 18.12
CA GLN A 187 9.94 2.01 19.25
C GLN A 187 9.11 1.96 20.54
N LYS A 188 9.60 2.62 21.60
CA LYS A 188 8.90 2.69 22.87
C LYS A 188 7.52 3.34 22.74
N LYS A 189 6.56 2.87 23.50
CA LYS A 189 5.22 3.46 23.60
C LYS A 189 5.30 4.90 24.09
N ILE A 190 4.52 5.76 23.49
CA ILE A 190 4.26 7.15 23.93
C ILE A 190 2.75 7.35 24.04
N PRO A 191 2.24 8.19 24.97
CA PRO A 191 0.84 8.60 24.97
C PRO A 191 0.41 9.13 23.59
N GLY A 192 -0.77 8.73 23.13
CA GLY A 192 -1.24 9.11 21.80
C GLY A 192 -1.46 10.61 21.63
N THR A 193 -1.78 11.32 22.69
CA THR A 193 -1.94 12.77 22.73
C THR A 193 -0.67 13.53 22.36
N ILE A 194 0.51 12.97 22.66
CA ILE A 194 1.81 13.54 22.22
C ILE A 194 1.87 13.59 20.68
N LEU A 195 1.44 12.52 20.03
CA LEU A 195 1.40 12.53 18.55
C LEU A 195 0.40 13.56 18.03
N LEU A 196 -0.80 13.64 18.63
CA LEU A 196 -1.83 14.60 18.22
C LEU A 196 -1.35 16.05 18.36
N ARG A 197 -0.65 16.38 19.47
CA ARG A 197 -0.04 17.70 19.68
C ARG A 197 1.04 18.00 18.64
N ALA A 198 1.91 17.03 18.38
CA ALA A 198 2.97 17.17 17.39
C ALA A 198 2.41 17.37 15.96
N LEU A 199 1.19 16.88 15.68
CA LEU A 199 0.50 17.05 14.41
C LEU A 199 -0.30 18.35 14.29
N GLY A 200 -0.39 19.17 15.37
CA GLY A 200 -1.01 20.49 15.33
C GLY A 200 -2.16 20.73 16.29
N LEU A 201 -2.66 19.70 17.00
CA LEU A 201 -3.66 19.88 18.06
C LEU A 201 -2.95 20.21 19.39
N SER A 202 -2.57 21.48 19.57
CA SER A 202 -1.61 21.91 20.58
C SER A 202 -2.13 21.74 22.01
N SER A 203 -3.36 22.14 22.30
CA SER A 203 -3.94 22.14 23.64
C SER A 203 -4.86 20.93 23.89
N ASN A 204 -5.21 20.69 25.16
CA ASN A 204 -6.22 19.69 25.48
C ASN A 204 -7.58 20.08 24.92
N GLU A 205 -7.89 21.38 24.93
CA GLU A 205 -9.12 21.94 24.40
C GLU A 205 -9.26 21.66 22.90
N ASP A 206 -8.16 21.84 22.13
CA ASP A 206 -8.15 21.55 20.68
C ASP A 206 -8.43 20.06 20.42
N ILE A 207 -7.84 19.18 21.22
CA ILE A 207 -8.05 17.72 21.09
C ILE A 207 -9.51 17.37 21.44
N ILE A 208 -10.06 17.92 22.54
CA ILE A 208 -11.45 17.68 22.95
C ILE A 208 -12.42 18.27 21.92
N GLU A 209 -12.13 19.43 21.35
CA GLU A 209 -12.96 20.03 20.31
C GLU A 209 -13.08 19.14 19.07
N VAL A 210 -11.97 18.47 18.68
CA VAL A 210 -11.93 17.58 17.53
C VAL A 210 -12.59 16.24 17.82
N PHE A 211 -12.22 15.57 18.90
CA PHE A 211 -12.65 14.18 19.19
C PHE A 211 -13.90 14.08 20.06
N GLY A 212 -14.29 15.16 20.73
CA GLY A 212 -15.33 15.16 21.77
C GLY A 212 -14.76 14.74 23.13
N GLU A 213 -15.62 14.82 24.15
CA GLU A 213 -15.28 14.33 25.51
C GLU A 213 -15.25 12.80 25.50
N HIS A 214 -14.13 12.23 25.95
CA HIS A 214 -13.91 10.79 25.96
C HIS A 214 -13.02 10.38 27.13
N GLN A 215 -13.42 9.38 27.92
CA GLN A 215 -12.69 8.94 29.09
C GLN A 215 -11.25 8.51 28.78
N PHE A 216 -11.04 7.82 27.65
CA PHE A 216 -9.70 7.42 27.21
C PHE A 216 -8.78 8.60 26.92
N LEU A 217 -9.32 9.72 26.42
CA LEU A 217 -8.53 10.95 26.25
C LEU A 217 -8.09 11.52 27.59
N TYR A 218 -9.01 11.61 28.57
CA TYR A 218 -8.67 12.10 29.90
C TYR A 218 -7.62 11.23 30.59
N ASN A 219 -7.76 9.91 30.54
CA ASN A 219 -6.76 8.98 31.06
C ASN A 219 -5.39 9.12 30.33
N THR A 220 -5.42 9.45 29.04
CA THR A 220 -4.20 9.65 28.25
C THR A 220 -3.56 11.00 28.58
N PHE A 221 -4.33 12.07 28.81
CA PHE A 221 -3.81 13.37 29.27
C PHE A 221 -3.09 13.28 30.60
N GLU A 222 -3.56 12.46 31.54
CA GLU A 222 -2.88 12.22 32.82
C GLU A 222 -1.48 11.59 32.66
N LYS A 223 -1.25 10.87 31.56
CA LYS A 223 0.03 10.22 31.24
C LYS A 223 0.93 11.06 30.34
N ASP A 224 0.38 12.09 29.73
CA ASP A 224 1.07 12.97 28.79
C ASP A 224 1.84 14.06 29.58
N PRO A 225 3.17 14.08 29.53
CA PRO A 225 3.97 15.11 30.20
C PRO A 225 4.06 16.41 29.39
N THR A 226 3.48 16.47 28.19
CA THR A 226 3.62 17.60 27.26
C THR A 226 2.41 18.51 27.31
N HIS A 227 2.61 19.80 27.05
CA HIS A 227 1.54 20.80 27.13
C HIS A 227 1.29 21.55 25.81
N ASN A 228 2.24 21.49 24.89
CA ASN A 228 2.19 22.17 23.60
C ASN A 228 2.84 21.33 22.50
N THR A 229 2.76 21.82 21.26
CA THR A 229 3.32 21.17 20.07
C THR A 229 4.84 21.00 20.15
N ASP A 230 5.55 22.00 20.68
CA ASP A 230 7.01 21.99 20.74
C ASP A 230 7.54 20.97 21.74
N ASP A 231 6.90 20.88 22.93
CA ASP A 231 7.23 19.86 23.92
C ASP A 231 6.98 18.46 23.37
N ALA A 232 5.86 18.27 22.66
CA ALA A 232 5.50 16.99 22.04
C ALA A 232 6.51 16.56 20.98
N LEU A 233 6.96 17.48 20.12
CA LEU A 233 7.99 17.21 19.11
C LEU A 233 9.31 16.80 19.74
N MET A 234 9.75 17.52 20.81
CA MET A 234 10.98 17.18 21.52
C MET A 234 10.89 15.83 22.23
N GLU A 235 9.73 15.48 22.81
CA GLU A 235 9.52 14.20 23.46
C GLU A 235 9.56 13.04 22.42
N ILE A 236 8.92 13.20 21.26
CA ILE A 236 9.01 12.23 20.16
C ILE A 236 10.46 12.06 19.70
N TYR A 237 11.19 13.16 19.53
CA TYR A 237 12.61 13.12 19.14
C TYR A 237 13.44 12.35 20.16
N SER A 238 13.27 12.62 21.46
CA SER A 238 14.01 11.94 22.52
C SER A 238 13.77 10.44 22.57
N LYS A 239 12.55 9.99 22.22
CA LYS A 239 12.20 8.56 22.14
C LYS A 239 12.76 7.88 20.90
N LEU A 240 12.77 8.59 19.75
CA LEU A 240 13.27 8.06 18.47
C LEU A 240 14.80 8.06 18.40
N ARG A 241 15.46 9.02 19.06
CA ARG A 241 16.93 9.19 19.11
C ARG A 241 17.44 9.39 20.54
N PRO A 242 17.42 8.34 21.36
CA PRO A 242 17.86 8.44 22.75
C PRO A 242 19.36 8.79 22.79
N GLY A 243 19.70 9.83 23.57
CA GLY A 243 21.07 10.29 23.78
C GLY A 243 21.54 11.42 22.86
N GLU A 244 20.76 11.82 21.86
CA GLU A 244 21.02 13.03 21.08
C GLU A 244 20.31 14.23 21.70
N PRO A 245 20.92 15.45 21.72
CA PRO A 245 20.26 16.64 22.18
C PRO A 245 19.09 16.99 21.25
N ALA A 246 17.89 17.14 21.81
CA ALA A 246 16.70 17.51 21.07
C ALA A 246 16.75 19.00 20.70
N THR A 247 16.56 19.30 19.42
CA THR A 247 16.34 20.66 18.91
C THR A 247 15.01 20.69 18.16
N LEU A 248 14.32 21.81 18.19
CA LEU A 248 13.00 21.95 17.61
C LEU A 248 13.02 21.69 16.08
N ASP A 249 13.99 22.28 15.40
CA ASP A 249 14.19 22.09 13.95
C ASP A 249 14.56 20.65 13.62
N GLY A 250 15.40 20.01 14.44
CA GLY A 250 15.75 18.59 14.31
C GLY A 250 14.55 17.67 14.51
N ALA A 251 13.68 17.98 15.48
CA ALA A 251 12.48 17.20 15.76
C ALA A 251 11.44 17.32 14.63
N ASN A 252 11.19 18.52 14.14
CA ASN A 252 10.33 18.76 12.98
C ASN A 252 10.85 18.03 11.73
N SER A 253 12.14 18.18 11.42
CA SER A 253 12.77 17.53 10.29
C SER A 253 12.72 16.00 10.39
N LEU A 254 12.86 15.44 11.60
CA LEU A 254 12.78 14.00 11.84
C LEU A 254 11.36 13.48 11.60
N LEU A 255 10.34 14.13 12.17
CA LEU A 255 8.94 13.71 12.01
C LEU A 255 8.51 13.83 10.55
N PHE A 256 8.85 14.95 9.89
CA PHE A 256 8.60 15.13 8.46
C PHE A 256 9.25 14.03 7.62
N ALA A 257 10.54 13.77 7.83
CA ALA A 257 11.27 12.74 7.09
C ALA A 257 10.74 11.31 7.31
N ARG A 258 10.06 11.05 8.44
CA ARG A 258 9.50 9.73 8.74
C ARG A 258 8.17 9.47 8.04
N PHE A 259 7.29 10.47 7.95
CA PHE A 259 5.91 10.27 7.51
C PHE A 259 5.52 11.06 6.24
N PHE A 260 6.12 12.23 6.02
CA PHE A 260 5.66 13.17 4.99
C PHE A 260 6.67 13.38 3.85
N ASP A 261 7.85 12.77 3.90
CA ASP A 261 8.85 12.82 2.82
C ASP A 261 8.48 11.80 1.72
N PRO A 262 8.11 12.24 0.49
CA PRO A 262 7.73 11.36 -0.61
C PRO A 262 8.83 10.37 -1.02
N LYS A 263 10.10 10.70 -0.75
CA LYS A 263 11.25 9.83 -1.05
C LYS A 263 11.38 8.68 -0.05
N ARG A 264 10.88 8.84 1.16
CA ARG A 264 11.03 7.88 2.27
C ARG A 264 9.76 7.13 2.62
N TYR A 265 8.61 7.76 2.47
CA TYR A 265 7.31 7.19 2.79
C TYR A 265 6.46 7.05 1.52
N ASP A 266 5.88 5.88 1.33
CA ASP A 266 5.04 5.59 0.17
C ASP A 266 3.93 4.60 0.56
N LEU A 267 2.68 5.00 0.38
CA LEU A 267 1.52 4.13 0.55
C LEU A 267 1.27 3.24 -0.67
N ALA A 268 1.82 3.61 -1.82
CA ALA A 268 1.42 3.13 -3.13
C ALA A 268 -0.09 3.32 -3.39
N LYS A 269 -0.54 3.08 -4.63
CA LYS A 269 -1.96 3.21 -5.00
C LYS A 269 -2.86 2.30 -4.17
N ALA A 270 -2.42 1.07 -3.92
CA ALA A 270 -3.16 0.10 -3.12
C ALA A 270 -3.36 0.55 -1.67
N GLY A 271 -2.31 1.11 -1.04
CA GLY A 271 -2.38 1.60 0.33
C GLY A 271 -3.31 2.81 0.48
N ARG A 272 -3.20 3.78 -0.44
CA ARG A 272 -4.10 4.95 -0.45
C ARG A 272 -5.56 4.53 -0.67
N PHE A 273 -5.82 3.60 -1.59
CA PHE A 273 -7.15 3.04 -1.83
C PHE A 273 -7.73 2.38 -0.56
N LYS A 274 -6.97 1.48 0.07
CA LYS A 274 -7.41 0.77 1.30
C LYS A 274 -7.60 1.73 2.47
N LEU A 275 -6.71 2.70 2.64
CA LEU A 275 -6.79 3.68 3.72
C LEU A 275 -8.02 4.59 3.54
N ARG A 276 -8.28 5.08 2.33
CA ARG A 276 -9.49 5.84 2.03
C ARG A 276 -10.76 5.03 2.28
N LYS A 277 -10.83 3.80 1.77
CA LYS A 277 -11.98 2.91 1.99
C LYS A 277 -12.25 2.66 3.49
N LYS A 278 -11.20 2.60 4.32
CA LYS A 278 -11.33 2.36 5.75
C LYS A 278 -11.65 3.62 6.56
N LEU A 279 -11.06 4.75 6.20
CA LEU A 279 -11.10 6.00 6.98
C LEU A 279 -11.97 7.09 6.34
N SER A 280 -12.60 6.84 5.20
CA SER A 280 -13.58 7.77 4.60
C SER A 280 -14.76 8.00 5.55
N LEU A 281 -15.18 9.25 5.71
CA LEU A 281 -16.36 9.57 6.49
C LEU A 281 -17.60 8.83 5.98
N LEU A 282 -17.82 8.85 4.66
CA LEU A 282 -18.99 8.23 4.01
C LEU A 282 -19.10 6.72 4.28
N ASP A 283 -17.98 5.99 4.20
CA ASP A 283 -17.97 4.55 4.45
C ASP A 283 -18.23 4.23 5.93
N ARG A 284 -17.80 5.12 6.83
CA ARG A 284 -17.95 4.94 8.28
C ARG A 284 -19.35 5.30 8.80
N ILE A 285 -20.08 6.19 8.12
CA ILE A 285 -21.43 6.60 8.51
C ILE A 285 -22.54 5.77 7.84
N ALA A 286 -22.19 4.88 6.93
CA ALA A 286 -23.15 4.01 6.25
C ALA A 286 -23.97 3.19 7.26
N ASP A 287 -25.28 3.06 7.03
CA ASP A 287 -26.25 2.37 7.88
C ASP A 287 -26.40 2.94 9.32
N ARG A 288 -25.91 4.17 9.57
CA ARG A 288 -26.04 4.92 10.83
C ARG A 288 -27.21 5.87 10.81
N VAL A 289 -27.50 6.48 11.96
CA VAL A 289 -28.50 7.52 12.13
C VAL A 289 -27.78 8.83 12.44
N LEU A 290 -28.16 9.91 11.76
CA LEU A 290 -27.59 11.23 12.00
C LEU A 290 -27.91 11.72 13.42
N ALA A 291 -26.91 12.23 14.11
CA ALA A 291 -27.05 12.87 15.42
C ALA A 291 -27.04 14.41 15.33
N GLU A 292 -26.85 14.93 14.12
CA GLU A 292 -26.90 16.35 13.79
C GLU A 292 -27.37 16.55 12.34
N ASP A 293 -27.83 17.76 12.01
CA ASP A 293 -28.21 18.08 10.64
C ASP A 293 -26.99 18.16 9.73
N VAL A 294 -27.07 17.56 8.54
CA VAL A 294 -26.05 17.72 7.51
C VAL A 294 -26.36 18.95 6.70
N VAL A 295 -25.44 19.91 6.71
CA VAL A 295 -25.55 21.22 6.06
C VAL A 295 -24.56 21.28 4.91
N ASP A 296 -24.96 21.82 3.76
CA ASP A 296 -24.02 22.06 2.64
C ASP A 296 -23.13 23.29 2.91
N VAL A 297 -22.23 23.59 1.98
CA VAL A 297 -21.30 24.72 2.08
C VAL A 297 -22.05 26.08 2.09
N ASP A 298 -23.26 26.13 1.53
CA ASP A 298 -24.11 27.33 1.46
C ASP A 298 -25.01 27.51 2.69
N GLY A 299 -24.99 26.56 3.64
CA GLY A 299 -25.77 26.59 4.88
C GLY A 299 -27.18 26.00 4.76
N ASN A 300 -27.52 25.32 3.65
CA ASN A 300 -28.80 24.64 3.51
C ASN A 300 -28.77 23.27 4.14
N VAL A 301 -29.82 22.89 4.86
CA VAL A 301 -29.94 21.54 5.43
C VAL A 301 -30.27 20.55 4.31
N VAL A 302 -29.34 19.65 4.05
CA VAL A 302 -29.48 18.56 3.06
C VAL A 302 -30.16 17.36 3.68
N MET A 303 -29.86 17.07 4.95
CA MET A 303 -30.45 15.94 5.67
C MET A 303 -30.56 16.27 7.16
N THR A 304 -31.70 15.94 7.77
CA THR A 304 -32.02 16.28 9.16
C THR A 304 -31.56 15.22 10.15
N GLU A 305 -31.30 15.61 11.39
CA GLU A 305 -31.05 14.72 12.53
C GLU A 305 -32.11 13.60 12.60
N GLY A 306 -31.69 12.42 13.07
CA GLY A 306 -32.54 11.23 13.19
C GLY A 306 -32.78 10.48 11.89
N THR A 307 -32.19 10.94 10.77
CA THR A 307 -32.32 10.26 9.48
C THR A 307 -31.36 9.09 9.41
N LYS A 308 -31.85 7.89 9.06
CA LYS A 308 -31.01 6.73 8.77
C LYS A 308 -30.35 6.89 7.41
N ILE A 309 -29.03 6.68 7.36
CA ILE A 309 -28.20 6.84 6.17
C ILE A 309 -28.18 5.51 5.40
N THR A 310 -29.06 5.37 4.42
CA THR A 310 -29.10 4.24 3.48
C THR A 310 -28.14 4.47 2.32
N LYS A 311 -27.88 3.43 1.50
CA LYS A 311 -27.01 3.54 0.32
C LYS A 311 -27.44 4.66 -0.65
N ASP A 312 -28.75 4.81 -0.88
CA ASP A 312 -29.28 5.87 -1.76
C ASP A 312 -28.99 7.27 -1.19
N LYS A 313 -29.06 7.41 0.14
CA LYS A 313 -28.76 8.68 0.83
C LYS A 313 -27.26 8.97 0.86
N LEU A 314 -26.40 7.95 0.88
CA LEU A 314 -24.95 8.14 0.74
C LEU A 314 -24.58 8.75 -0.62
N GLU A 315 -25.29 8.38 -1.69
CA GLU A 315 -25.07 8.98 -3.01
C GLU A 315 -25.45 10.48 -3.04
N ILE A 316 -26.44 10.87 -2.24
CA ILE A 316 -26.84 12.29 -2.07
C ILE A 316 -25.81 13.04 -1.21
N LEU A 317 -25.28 12.42 -0.17
CA LEU A 317 -24.31 13.03 0.74
C LEU A 317 -22.91 13.16 0.12
N LYS A 318 -22.55 12.26 -0.79
CA LYS A 318 -21.23 12.24 -1.41
C LYS A 318 -20.80 13.57 -2.03
N PRO A 319 -21.57 14.22 -2.94
CA PRO A 319 -21.19 15.51 -3.50
C PRO A 319 -21.12 16.62 -2.44
N VAL A 320 -21.90 16.53 -1.37
CA VAL A 320 -21.93 17.52 -0.28
C VAL A 320 -20.63 17.49 0.51
N PHE A 321 -20.13 16.29 0.85
CA PHE A 321 -18.86 16.13 1.55
C PHE A 321 -17.65 16.37 0.62
N GLU A 322 -17.75 16.01 -0.66
CA GLU A 322 -16.73 16.33 -1.67
C GLU A 322 -16.61 17.84 -1.91
N ALA A 323 -17.69 18.61 -1.73
CA ALA A 323 -17.68 20.07 -1.78
C ALA A 323 -17.07 20.73 -0.51
N GLY A 324 -16.75 19.95 0.52
CA GLY A 324 -16.11 20.43 1.75
C GLY A 324 -17.08 20.73 2.89
N ALA A 325 -18.30 20.22 2.88
CA ALA A 325 -19.22 20.33 4.02
C ALA A 325 -18.67 19.59 5.25
N HIS A 326 -18.98 20.06 6.44
CA HIS A 326 -18.53 19.51 7.72
C HIS A 326 -17.00 19.36 7.86
N THR A 327 -16.23 20.23 7.18
CA THR A 327 -14.78 20.27 7.29
C THR A 327 -14.34 21.19 8.43
N ARG A 328 -13.27 20.76 9.11
CA ARG A 328 -12.53 21.59 10.06
C ARG A 328 -11.08 21.70 9.63
N GLU A 329 -10.54 22.90 9.71
CA GLU A 329 -9.12 23.14 9.46
C GLU A 329 -8.30 22.83 10.73
N ILE A 330 -7.18 22.13 10.54
CA ILE A 330 -6.19 21.92 11.58
C ILE A 330 -5.02 22.84 11.28
N LYS A 331 -4.71 23.72 12.20
CA LYS A 331 -3.55 24.59 12.12
C LYS A 331 -2.29 23.77 12.39
N THR A 332 -1.55 23.50 11.34
CA THR A 332 -0.28 22.79 11.41
C THR A 332 0.89 23.76 11.52
N ASN A 333 2.04 23.29 12.01
CA ASN A 333 3.28 24.05 11.98
C ASN A 333 3.66 24.37 10.51
N GLU A 334 4.20 25.56 10.26
CA GLU A 334 4.59 26.06 8.94
C GLU A 334 5.49 25.11 8.13
N ASN A 335 6.19 24.20 8.82
CA ASN A 335 7.07 23.20 8.22
C ASN A 335 6.36 21.91 7.74
N MET A 336 5.07 21.72 8.05
CA MET A 336 4.28 20.55 7.64
C MET A 336 3.27 20.91 6.54
N HIS A 337 3.73 21.39 5.40
CA HIS A 337 2.99 21.67 4.16
C HIS A 337 1.46 21.78 4.31
N SER A 338 0.95 23.03 4.28
CA SER A 338 -0.45 23.44 4.13
C SER A 338 -1.46 23.02 5.23
N ASN A 339 -2.46 23.84 5.42
CA ASN A 339 -3.61 23.56 6.27
C ASN A 339 -4.24 22.22 5.87
N HIS A 340 -4.35 21.32 6.81
CA HIS A 340 -5.01 20.05 6.62
C HIS A 340 -6.45 20.15 7.10
N THR A 341 -7.37 19.61 6.30
CA THR A 341 -8.78 19.53 6.63
C THR A 341 -9.18 18.13 7.09
N ILE A 342 -10.06 18.05 8.05
CA ILE A 342 -10.72 16.81 8.47
C ILE A 342 -12.22 16.97 8.31
N GLN A 343 -12.91 15.87 8.04
CA GLN A 343 -14.36 15.84 8.02
C GLN A 343 -14.87 15.25 9.33
N VAL A 344 -15.81 15.94 9.98
CA VAL A 344 -16.34 15.54 11.31
C VAL A 344 -17.86 15.49 11.24
N LEU A 345 -18.44 14.40 11.72
CA LEU A 345 -19.90 14.24 11.84
C LEU A 345 -20.25 13.41 13.06
N ASP A 346 -21.27 13.84 13.79
CA ASP A 346 -21.84 13.09 14.89
C ASP A 346 -22.96 12.17 14.40
N VAL A 347 -22.89 10.89 14.77
CA VAL A 347 -23.88 9.87 14.39
C VAL A 347 -24.27 9.00 15.59
N TYR A 348 -25.46 8.41 15.55
CA TYR A 348 -25.86 7.33 16.44
C TYR A 348 -25.59 5.97 15.78
N THR A 349 -25.26 4.99 16.60
CA THR A 349 -24.95 3.63 16.12
C THR A 349 -26.16 2.95 15.45
N ASP A 350 -27.34 3.20 15.96
CA ASP A 350 -28.60 2.56 15.54
C ASP A 350 -29.82 3.48 15.67
N GLU A 351 -30.97 2.98 15.25
CA GLU A 351 -32.26 3.69 15.33
C GLU A 351 -32.74 3.92 16.78
N SER A 352 -32.26 3.13 17.73
CA SER A 352 -32.55 3.28 19.16
C SER A 352 -31.73 4.42 19.81
N LYS A 353 -30.82 5.01 19.05
CA LYS A 353 -29.91 6.08 19.52
C LYS A 353 -29.07 5.67 20.72
N SER A 354 -28.63 4.40 20.75
CA SER A 354 -27.97 3.79 21.90
C SER A 354 -26.65 4.47 22.25
N ILE A 355 -25.82 4.78 21.24
CA ILE A 355 -24.51 5.40 21.44
C ILE A 355 -24.34 6.53 20.42
N LYS A 356 -24.03 7.72 20.92
CA LYS A 356 -23.61 8.85 20.08
C LYS A 356 -22.11 8.77 19.87
N MET A 357 -21.67 8.81 18.62
CA MET A 357 -20.26 8.73 18.25
C MET A 357 -19.88 9.88 17.33
N ARG A 358 -18.71 10.45 17.58
CA ARG A 358 -18.07 11.39 16.66
C ARG A 358 -17.20 10.64 15.68
N VAL A 359 -17.55 10.72 14.40
CA VAL A 359 -16.81 10.08 13.31
C VAL A 359 -15.98 11.14 12.59
N ILE A 360 -14.67 10.87 12.47
CA ILE A 360 -13.75 11.75 11.76
C ILE A 360 -13.25 11.02 10.53
N GLY A 361 -13.47 11.61 9.36
CA GLY A 361 -13.01 11.08 8.08
C GLY A 361 -11.72 11.73 7.61
N THR A 362 -10.96 10.99 6.80
CA THR A 362 -9.79 11.50 6.09
C THR A 362 -10.20 12.49 5.00
N ASP A 363 -9.30 13.41 4.66
CA ASP A 363 -9.50 14.33 3.55
C ASP A 363 -9.42 13.58 2.21
N LEU A 364 -10.52 13.55 1.48
CA LEU A 364 -10.63 12.87 0.18
C LEU A 364 -10.04 13.68 -0.98
N SER A 365 -9.81 14.98 -0.80
CA SER A 365 -9.26 15.86 -1.84
C SER A 365 -7.76 15.63 -2.07
N LEU A 366 -7.05 15.11 -1.07
CA LEU A 366 -5.60 14.90 -1.10
C LEU A 366 -5.25 13.54 -1.68
N ASP A 367 -4.77 13.50 -2.93
CA ASP A 367 -4.22 12.27 -3.55
C ASP A 367 -2.72 12.18 -3.35
N SER A 368 -2.27 11.98 -2.11
CA SER A 368 -0.86 11.90 -1.77
C SER A 368 -0.36 10.45 -1.69
N LYS A 369 0.91 10.23 -2.08
CA LYS A 369 1.60 8.95 -1.93
C LYS A 369 2.05 8.68 -0.48
N PHE A 370 2.03 9.68 0.38
CA PHE A 370 2.37 9.59 1.79
C PHE A 370 1.14 9.78 2.67
N VAL A 371 1.20 9.36 3.92
CA VAL A 371 0.13 9.56 4.90
C VAL A 371 -0.06 11.07 5.19
N THR A 372 -1.28 11.47 5.43
CA THR A 372 -1.64 12.84 5.79
C THR A 372 -1.96 12.95 7.28
N ILE A 373 -1.98 14.17 7.81
CA ILE A 373 -2.40 14.42 9.19
C ILE A 373 -3.84 13.99 9.41
N SER A 374 -4.72 14.22 8.43
CA SER A 374 -6.11 13.78 8.47
C SER A 374 -6.23 12.25 8.57
N ASP A 375 -5.35 11.49 7.92
CA ASP A 375 -5.33 10.02 8.03
C ASP A 375 -5.03 9.56 9.45
N PHE A 376 -4.06 10.20 10.12
CA PHE A 376 -3.70 9.86 11.50
C PHE A 376 -4.82 10.19 12.48
N ILE A 377 -5.44 11.35 12.33
CA ILE A 377 -6.55 11.78 13.18
C ILE A 377 -7.76 10.87 12.95
N ALA A 378 -8.08 10.53 11.71
CA ALA A 378 -9.15 9.60 11.38
C ALA A 378 -8.87 8.19 11.94
N ALA A 379 -7.62 7.70 11.88
CA ALA A 379 -7.23 6.43 12.47
C ALA A 379 -7.34 6.44 14.00
N TYR A 380 -6.96 7.54 14.65
CA TYR A 380 -7.12 7.72 16.10
C TYR A 380 -8.60 7.74 16.49
N SER A 381 -9.45 8.48 15.76
CA SER A 381 -10.91 8.46 15.94
C SER A 381 -11.50 7.06 15.76
N TYR A 382 -10.98 6.27 14.81
CA TYR A 382 -11.42 4.90 14.63
C TYR A 382 -11.14 4.03 15.86
N MET A 383 -9.97 4.20 16.48
CA MET A 383 -9.64 3.51 17.72
C MET A 383 -10.57 3.88 18.87
N LEU A 384 -10.88 5.17 19.06
CA LEU A 384 -11.83 5.62 20.10
C LEU A 384 -13.22 5.02 19.86
N ASN A 385 -13.70 5.02 18.63
CA ASN A 385 -15.02 4.48 18.30
C ASN A 385 -15.10 2.96 18.54
N LEU A 386 -14.02 2.21 18.32
CA LEU A 386 -13.97 0.77 18.65
C LEU A 386 -14.13 0.54 20.15
N VAL A 387 -13.47 1.37 20.96
CA VAL A 387 -13.55 1.26 22.41
C VAL A 387 -14.94 1.63 22.92
N ASP A 388 -15.54 2.72 22.42
CA ASP A 388 -16.91 3.16 22.80
C ASP A 388 -17.93 2.05 22.61
N ILE A 389 -17.89 1.36 21.48
CA ILE A 389 -18.81 0.26 21.19
C ILE A 389 -18.59 -0.91 22.14
N TYR A 390 -17.35 -1.22 22.44
CA TYR A 390 -17.01 -2.37 23.27
C TYR A 390 -17.32 -2.14 24.74
N ASP A 391 -17.03 -0.94 25.26
CA ASP A 391 -17.24 -0.59 26.67
C ASP A 391 -18.70 -0.23 27.00
N SER A 392 -19.58 -0.11 25.99
CA SER A 392 -20.98 0.16 26.25
C SER A 392 -21.61 -0.98 27.05
N GLN A 393 -21.92 -0.72 28.33
CA GLN A 393 -22.50 -1.69 29.25
C GLN A 393 -23.97 -2.04 28.93
N ASP A 394 -24.61 -1.19 28.13
CA ASP A 394 -26.04 -1.29 27.79
C ASP A 394 -26.34 -2.27 26.66
N LEU A 395 -25.32 -2.81 25.98
CA LEU A 395 -25.47 -3.73 24.87
C LEU A 395 -25.19 -5.18 25.27
N ALA A 396 -26.05 -6.09 24.86
CA ALA A 396 -25.78 -7.52 24.98
C ALA A 396 -24.53 -7.93 24.17
N PRO A 397 -23.76 -8.96 24.59
CA PRO A 397 -22.55 -9.38 23.90
C PRO A 397 -22.77 -9.68 22.41
N GLU A 398 -23.91 -10.25 22.03
CA GLU A 398 -24.28 -10.58 20.65
C GLU A 398 -24.52 -9.31 19.82
N ASP A 399 -25.16 -8.30 20.42
CA ASP A 399 -25.40 -7.01 19.77
C ASP A 399 -24.10 -6.20 19.63
N ARG A 400 -23.16 -6.30 20.57
CA ARG A 400 -21.82 -5.70 20.45
C ARG A 400 -21.06 -6.27 19.25
N VAL A 401 -21.05 -7.58 19.08
CA VAL A 401 -20.42 -8.23 17.94
C VAL A 401 -21.08 -7.80 16.62
N SER A 402 -22.39 -7.71 16.59
CA SER A 402 -23.15 -7.23 15.43
C SER A 402 -22.84 -5.76 15.10
N LEU A 403 -22.73 -4.91 16.11
CA LEU A 403 -22.35 -3.50 15.96
C LEU A 403 -20.89 -3.33 15.55
N MET A 404 -19.98 -4.04 16.19
CA MET A 404 -18.55 -4.03 15.81
C MET A 404 -18.34 -4.49 14.37
N SER A 405 -19.12 -5.45 13.89
CA SER A 405 -19.06 -5.88 12.49
C SER A 405 -19.52 -4.83 11.49
N ARG A 406 -20.24 -3.81 11.93
CA ARG A 406 -20.79 -2.77 11.05
C ARG A 406 -20.08 -1.41 11.14
N ILE A 407 -19.57 -1.01 12.32
CA ILE A 407 -19.05 0.35 12.58
C ILE A 407 -17.52 0.39 12.65
N GLY A 408 -16.94 -0.61 13.29
CA GLY A 408 -15.52 -0.77 13.45
C GLY A 408 -15.22 -2.22 13.15
N LEU A 409 -15.20 -2.57 11.86
CA LEU A 409 -14.75 -3.89 11.44
C LEU A 409 -13.35 -4.10 11.97
N LEU A 410 -13.22 -5.06 12.86
CA LEU A 410 -11.92 -5.66 13.13
C LEU A 410 -11.48 -6.34 11.84
N ASP A 411 -10.25 -6.08 11.45
CA ASP A 411 -9.74 -6.57 10.19
C ASP A 411 -9.24 -8.01 10.35
N ASP A 412 -9.74 -8.88 9.49
CA ASP A 412 -9.17 -10.21 9.29
C ASP A 412 -7.93 -10.08 8.38
N ILE A 413 -6.76 -10.36 8.97
CA ILE A 413 -5.46 -10.22 8.29
C ILE A 413 -5.33 -11.22 7.14
N ASP A 414 -5.96 -12.39 7.23
CA ASP A 414 -5.84 -13.48 6.26
C ASP A 414 -6.86 -13.40 5.13
N HIS A 415 -7.83 -12.50 5.24
CA HIS A 415 -8.77 -12.22 4.17
C HIS A 415 -8.06 -11.67 2.92
N LEU A 416 -8.39 -12.18 1.71
CA LEU A 416 -7.75 -11.75 0.45
C LEU A 416 -8.07 -10.30 0.04
N GLY A 417 -8.99 -9.64 0.69
CA GLY A 417 -9.15 -8.18 0.64
C GLY A 417 -8.02 -7.43 1.38
N ASN A 418 -7.31 -8.07 2.29
CA ASN A 418 -6.22 -7.51 3.09
C ASN A 418 -4.84 -8.06 2.67
N ARG A 419 -4.81 -9.13 1.91
CA ARG A 419 -3.60 -9.69 1.31
C ARG A 419 -3.59 -9.41 -0.19
N ARG A 420 -2.49 -8.89 -0.69
CA ARG A 420 -2.29 -8.57 -2.10
C ARG A 420 -1.13 -9.34 -2.70
N VAL A 421 -1.13 -9.45 -4.02
CA VAL A 421 -0.07 -10.09 -4.78
C VAL A 421 0.88 -9.02 -5.29
N ARG A 422 2.17 -9.19 -5.01
CA ARG A 422 3.26 -8.50 -5.70
C ARG A 422 3.69 -9.34 -6.89
N THR A 423 3.39 -8.88 -8.07
CA THR A 423 3.76 -9.56 -9.32
C THR A 423 5.19 -9.28 -9.72
N VAL A 424 5.71 -9.96 -10.71
CA VAL A 424 7.11 -9.85 -11.15
C VAL A 424 7.51 -8.41 -11.47
N GLY A 425 6.64 -7.65 -12.13
CA GLY A 425 6.94 -6.25 -12.48
C GLY A 425 7.19 -5.39 -11.26
N GLU A 426 6.34 -5.50 -10.22
CA GLU A 426 6.52 -4.77 -8.96
C GLU A 426 7.77 -5.22 -8.20
N LEU A 427 8.07 -6.52 -8.18
CA LEU A 427 9.27 -7.05 -7.52
C LEU A 427 10.56 -6.53 -8.17
N VAL A 428 10.60 -6.51 -9.49
CA VAL A 428 11.73 -5.98 -10.25
C VAL A 428 11.83 -4.46 -10.11
N GLN A 429 10.69 -3.74 -10.13
CA GLN A 429 10.65 -2.30 -9.89
C GLN A 429 11.24 -1.92 -8.52
N ASN A 430 10.93 -2.69 -7.48
CA ASN A 430 11.49 -2.47 -6.14
C ASN A 430 13.02 -2.64 -6.12
N GLN A 431 13.57 -3.64 -6.82
CA GLN A 431 15.02 -3.82 -6.91
C GLN A 431 15.69 -2.74 -7.73
N PHE A 432 15.04 -2.31 -8.82
CA PHE A 432 15.48 -1.19 -9.62
C PHE A 432 15.56 0.09 -8.79
N ARG A 433 14.53 0.37 -7.98
CA ARG A 433 14.48 1.50 -7.05
C ARG A 433 15.62 1.46 -6.02
N ILE A 434 15.89 0.30 -5.43
CA ILE A 434 17.00 0.13 -4.47
C ILE A 434 18.35 0.44 -5.13
N GLY A 435 18.57 -0.09 -6.32
CA GLY A 435 19.78 0.16 -7.10
C GLY A 435 19.94 1.64 -7.47
N LEU A 436 18.85 2.27 -7.93
CA LEU A 436 18.84 3.68 -8.32
C LEU A 436 19.01 4.63 -7.13
N SER A 437 18.43 4.32 -5.97
CA SER A 437 18.64 5.09 -4.73
C SER A 437 20.08 5.01 -4.21
N ARG A 438 20.74 3.86 -4.36
CA ARG A 438 22.18 3.74 -4.07
C ARG A 438 23.02 4.58 -5.04
N MET A 439 22.64 4.61 -6.31
CA MET A 439 23.28 5.43 -7.32
C MET A 439 23.08 6.93 -7.05
N GLU A 440 21.87 7.37 -6.67
CA GLU A 440 21.56 8.76 -6.27
C GLU A 440 22.55 9.26 -5.22
N ARG A 441 22.84 8.45 -4.20
CA ARG A 441 23.81 8.83 -3.14
C ARG A 441 25.20 9.11 -3.71
N VAL A 442 25.68 8.24 -4.60
CA VAL A 442 26.99 8.41 -5.26
C VAL A 442 26.99 9.64 -6.18
N VAL A 443 25.89 9.89 -6.89
CA VAL A 443 25.75 11.08 -7.74
C VAL A 443 25.84 12.37 -6.90
N LYS A 444 25.11 12.44 -5.78
CA LYS A 444 25.17 13.59 -4.85
C LYS A 444 26.57 13.83 -4.30
N GLU A 445 27.28 12.77 -3.93
CA GLU A 445 28.66 12.84 -3.46
C GLU A 445 29.58 13.39 -4.55
N ARG A 446 29.48 12.87 -5.78
CA ARG A 446 30.30 13.36 -6.91
C ARG A 446 30.00 14.80 -7.28
N MET A 447 28.71 15.20 -7.28
CA MET A 447 28.32 16.60 -7.51
C MET A 447 28.89 17.58 -6.47
N SER A 448 29.21 17.08 -5.26
CA SER A 448 29.76 17.91 -4.19
C SER A 448 31.29 18.03 -4.25
N LEU A 449 31.97 17.07 -4.89
CA LEU A 449 33.44 16.98 -4.93
C LEU A 449 34.04 17.50 -6.24
N ALA A 450 33.29 17.54 -7.32
CA ALA A 450 33.84 17.90 -8.64
C ALA A 450 33.74 19.39 -8.95
N GLU A 451 34.67 19.90 -9.75
CA GLU A 451 34.63 21.27 -10.26
C GLU A 451 33.58 21.39 -11.36
N ASP A 452 32.87 22.54 -11.37
CA ASP A 452 31.64 22.76 -12.17
C ASP A 452 31.79 22.57 -13.69
N ASP A 453 32.97 22.91 -14.28
CA ASP A 453 33.12 22.95 -15.74
C ASP A 453 33.31 21.59 -16.42
N SER A 454 33.79 20.59 -15.73
CA SER A 454 34.11 19.23 -16.29
C SER A 454 32.99 18.22 -16.18
N MET A 455 31.89 18.55 -15.53
CA MET A 455 30.81 17.60 -15.24
C MET A 455 29.96 17.28 -16.46
N THR A 456 29.71 16.01 -16.67
CA THR A 456 28.74 15.50 -17.63
C THR A 456 27.80 14.50 -16.94
N PRO A 457 26.55 14.28 -17.40
CA PRO A 457 25.67 13.25 -16.85
C PRO A 457 26.33 11.86 -16.78
N GLN A 458 27.17 11.55 -17.76
CA GLN A 458 27.89 10.28 -17.85
C GLN A 458 28.97 10.11 -16.78
N SER A 459 29.73 11.17 -16.47
CA SER A 459 30.78 11.12 -15.42
C SER A 459 30.21 11.05 -14.01
N LEU A 460 29.04 11.62 -13.80
CA LEU A 460 28.34 11.62 -12.53
C LEU A 460 27.70 10.26 -12.22
N THR A 461 27.16 9.58 -13.25
CA THR A 461 26.38 8.36 -13.08
C THR A 461 27.30 7.13 -12.90
N ASN A 462 27.11 6.39 -11.81
CA ASN A 462 27.76 5.10 -11.57
C ASN A 462 26.72 3.98 -11.61
N ILE A 463 26.75 3.16 -12.63
CA ILE A 463 25.75 2.09 -12.87
C ILE A 463 25.98 0.84 -12.01
N ARG A 464 27.14 0.66 -11.38
CA ARG A 464 27.49 -0.58 -10.64
C ARG A 464 26.48 -0.94 -9.55
N PRO A 465 26.00 -0.01 -8.69
CA PRO A 465 24.99 -0.33 -7.67
C PRO A 465 23.67 -0.81 -8.26
N LEU A 466 23.26 -0.26 -9.40
CA LEU A 466 22.02 -0.64 -10.09
C LEU A 466 22.14 -2.04 -10.68
N THR A 467 23.17 -2.29 -11.48
CA THR A 467 23.40 -3.61 -12.10
C THR A 467 23.62 -4.70 -11.07
N ALA A 468 24.29 -4.40 -9.95
CA ALA A 468 24.48 -5.34 -8.85
C ALA A 468 23.14 -5.75 -8.21
N ALA A 469 22.26 -4.78 -7.91
CA ALA A 469 20.95 -5.06 -7.31
C ALA A 469 20.08 -5.94 -8.21
N ILE A 470 20.07 -5.67 -9.51
CA ILE A 470 19.31 -6.46 -10.49
C ILE A 470 19.88 -7.87 -10.62
N LYS A 471 21.20 -8.02 -10.77
CA LYS A 471 21.84 -9.33 -10.86
C LYS A 471 21.64 -10.17 -9.61
N GLU A 472 21.75 -9.56 -8.43
CA GLU A 472 21.50 -10.22 -7.14
C GLU A 472 20.06 -10.76 -7.06
N PHE A 473 19.08 -9.98 -7.49
CA PHE A 473 17.67 -10.41 -7.49
C PHE A 473 17.45 -11.63 -8.39
N PHE A 474 17.85 -11.56 -9.66
CA PHE A 474 17.59 -12.63 -10.61
C PHE A 474 18.40 -13.90 -10.32
N ALA A 475 19.60 -13.78 -9.77
CA ALA A 475 20.48 -14.92 -9.48
C ALA A 475 20.20 -15.59 -8.14
N SER A 476 19.92 -14.81 -7.07
CA SER A 476 19.97 -15.31 -5.68
C SER A 476 18.70 -15.06 -4.86
N SER A 477 17.71 -14.33 -5.38
CA SER A 477 16.46 -14.11 -4.63
C SER A 477 15.71 -15.42 -4.41
N GLN A 478 15.08 -15.57 -3.24
CA GLN A 478 14.19 -16.69 -2.93
C GLN A 478 12.99 -16.77 -3.88
N LEU A 479 12.58 -15.65 -4.48
CA LEU A 479 11.47 -15.59 -5.43
C LEU A 479 11.90 -15.89 -6.87
N SER A 480 13.19 -15.84 -7.18
CA SER A 480 13.74 -16.27 -8.47
C SER A 480 14.10 -17.75 -8.38
N GLN A 481 13.28 -18.60 -8.96
CA GLN A 481 13.41 -20.05 -8.87
C GLN A 481 13.75 -20.65 -10.23
N PHE A 482 14.49 -21.76 -10.24
CA PHE A 482 14.62 -22.57 -11.45
C PHE A 482 13.22 -23.06 -11.86
N MET A 483 12.91 -22.98 -13.13
CA MET A 483 11.65 -23.46 -13.64
C MET A 483 11.56 -24.98 -13.53
N ASP A 484 10.43 -25.47 -13.01
CA ASP A 484 10.09 -26.90 -13.02
C ASP A 484 9.80 -27.31 -14.46
N GLN A 485 10.63 -28.18 -15.07
CA GLN A 485 10.51 -28.61 -16.47
C GLN A 485 10.21 -30.12 -16.61
N ILE A 486 9.62 -30.75 -15.60
CA ILE A 486 9.26 -32.18 -15.64
C ILE A 486 8.23 -32.45 -16.74
N ASN A 487 7.25 -31.57 -16.85
CA ASN A 487 6.21 -31.60 -17.89
C ASN A 487 5.63 -30.18 -18.10
N PRO A 488 4.90 -29.94 -19.21
CA PRO A 488 4.33 -28.62 -19.50
C PRO A 488 3.36 -28.10 -18.42
N LEU A 489 2.66 -28.98 -17.70
CA LEU A 489 1.79 -28.58 -16.61
C LEU A 489 2.57 -28.08 -15.40
N ALA A 490 3.72 -28.69 -15.08
CA ALA A 490 4.61 -28.23 -14.01
C ALA A 490 5.17 -26.85 -14.30
N GLU A 491 5.55 -26.58 -15.57
CA GLU A 491 5.97 -25.24 -16.00
C GLU A 491 4.86 -24.20 -15.81
N LEU A 492 3.63 -24.53 -16.20
CA LEU A 492 2.49 -23.63 -16.07
C LEU A 492 2.16 -23.33 -14.59
N THR A 493 2.14 -24.36 -13.74
CA THR A 493 1.86 -24.19 -12.31
C THR A 493 2.94 -23.38 -11.61
N ASN A 494 4.20 -23.55 -11.97
CA ASN A 494 5.32 -22.77 -11.44
C ASN A 494 5.16 -21.26 -11.74
N LYS A 495 4.70 -20.91 -12.95
CA LYS A 495 4.43 -19.51 -13.38
C LYS A 495 3.24 -18.89 -12.65
N ARG A 496 2.29 -19.68 -12.19
CA ARG A 496 1.08 -19.25 -11.46
C ARG A 496 1.20 -19.38 -9.94
N ARG A 497 2.37 -19.76 -9.44
CA ARG A 497 2.63 -19.95 -8.00
C ARG A 497 2.60 -18.62 -7.27
N LEU A 498 2.04 -18.64 -6.07
CA LEU A 498 1.99 -17.53 -5.12
C LEU A 498 2.75 -17.94 -3.86
N SER A 499 3.74 -17.16 -3.44
CA SER A 499 4.54 -17.43 -2.25
C SER A 499 4.30 -16.37 -1.18
N ALA A 500 3.96 -16.77 0.04
CA ALA A 500 3.91 -15.85 1.18
C ALA A 500 5.30 -15.55 1.77
N LEU A 501 6.33 -16.27 1.32
CA LEU A 501 7.72 -16.15 1.77
C LEU A 501 8.48 -15.08 1.01
N GLY A 502 9.68 -14.74 1.49
CA GLY A 502 10.60 -13.83 0.81
C GLY A 502 10.70 -12.46 1.46
N PRO A 503 11.45 -11.53 0.87
CA PRO A 503 11.67 -10.20 1.41
C PRO A 503 10.36 -9.42 1.58
N GLY A 504 10.10 -8.93 2.80
CA GLY A 504 8.85 -8.23 3.13
C GLY A 504 7.62 -9.14 3.30
N GLY A 505 7.78 -10.47 3.18
CA GLY A 505 6.78 -11.48 3.47
C GLY A 505 6.97 -12.17 4.81
N LEU A 506 6.38 -13.36 4.96
CA LEU A 506 6.46 -14.16 6.17
C LEU A 506 7.75 -14.98 6.23
N SER A 507 8.20 -15.33 7.44
CA SER A 507 9.20 -16.37 7.65
C SER A 507 8.50 -17.67 8.07
N ARG A 508 9.05 -18.81 7.68
CA ARG A 508 8.48 -20.15 8.00
C ARG A 508 8.24 -20.34 9.48
N ASP A 509 9.22 -19.92 10.30
CA ASP A 509 9.19 -20.13 11.75
C ASP A 509 8.20 -19.21 12.48
N ARG A 510 7.82 -18.08 11.86
CA ARG A 510 6.88 -17.10 12.42
C ARG A 510 5.47 -17.22 11.86
N ALA A 511 5.27 -18.06 10.85
CA ALA A 511 3.96 -18.30 10.26
C ALA A 511 3.14 -19.25 11.16
N GLY A 512 2.10 -18.74 11.81
CA GLY A 512 1.15 -19.50 12.60
C GLY A 512 0.28 -20.44 11.74
N TYR A 513 -0.64 -21.16 12.38
CA TYR A 513 -1.57 -22.04 11.68
C TYR A 513 -2.59 -21.25 10.87
N GLU A 514 -3.06 -20.12 11.38
CA GLU A 514 -4.09 -19.27 10.76
C GLU A 514 -3.74 -18.84 9.33
N VAL A 515 -2.49 -18.40 9.10
CA VAL A 515 -2.01 -17.96 7.79
C VAL A 515 -1.83 -19.12 6.79
N ARG A 516 -1.80 -20.38 7.27
CA ARG A 516 -1.65 -21.61 6.46
C ARG A 516 -2.98 -22.25 6.09
N ASP A 517 -4.05 -21.88 6.77
CA ASP A 517 -5.37 -22.42 6.53
C ASP A 517 -6.00 -21.88 5.24
N VAL A 518 -7.01 -22.59 4.75
CA VAL A 518 -7.81 -22.15 3.61
C VAL A 518 -8.90 -21.21 4.12
N HIS A 519 -8.79 -19.95 3.75
CA HIS A 519 -9.77 -18.93 4.11
C HIS A 519 -10.96 -18.95 3.14
N PRO A 520 -12.21 -18.65 3.57
CA PRO A 520 -13.37 -18.56 2.66
C PRO A 520 -13.18 -17.62 1.47
N SER A 521 -12.41 -16.52 1.62
CA SER A 521 -12.08 -15.59 0.53
C SER A 521 -11.22 -16.20 -0.59
N HIS A 522 -10.65 -17.38 -0.37
CA HIS A 522 -9.87 -18.12 -1.39
C HIS A 522 -10.75 -18.67 -2.52
N TYR A 523 -12.08 -18.77 -2.30
CA TYR A 523 -13.00 -19.32 -3.28
C TYR A 523 -12.87 -18.62 -4.63
N GLY A 524 -12.61 -19.40 -5.68
CA GLY A 524 -12.39 -18.91 -7.04
C GLY A 524 -11.09 -18.14 -7.29
N ARG A 525 -10.24 -17.90 -6.27
CA ARG A 525 -9.01 -17.09 -6.33
C ARG A 525 -7.75 -17.91 -6.14
N ILE A 526 -7.70 -18.72 -5.12
CA ILE A 526 -6.55 -19.57 -4.80
C ILE A 526 -7.02 -21.02 -4.74
N CYS A 527 -6.26 -21.94 -5.32
CA CYS A 527 -6.56 -23.37 -5.25
C CYS A 527 -6.45 -23.87 -3.80
N PRO A 528 -7.50 -24.50 -3.23
CA PRO A 528 -7.47 -24.96 -1.84
C PRO A 528 -6.68 -26.26 -1.65
N ILE A 529 -6.27 -26.92 -2.72
CA ILE A 529 -5.65 -28.25 -2.70
C ILE A 529 -4.16 -28.18 -3.02
N GLU A 530 -3.77 -27.38 -4.00
CA GLU A 530 -2.38 -27.34 -4.51
C GLU A 530 -1.48 -26.52 -3.57
N THR A 531 -0.84 -27.20 -2.64
CA THR A 531 0.14 -26.66 -1.69
C THR A 531 1.19 -27.73 -1.36
N PRO A 532 2.45 -27.37 -1.09
CA PRO A 532 3.46 -28.34 -0.68
C PRO A 532 3.13 -29.00 0.67
N GLU A 533 3.66 -30.19 0.88
CA GLU A 533 3.69 -30.84 2.19
C GLU A 533 4.89 -30.33 3.03
N GLY A 534 4.76 -30.41 4.36
CA GLY A 534 5.82 -30.06 5.30
C GLY A 534 5.87 -28.56 5.68
N PRO A 535 7.06 -27.98 5.89
CA PRO A 535 7.23 -26.64 6.47
C PRO A 535 6.61 -25.49 5.66
N ASN A 536 6.40 -25.71 4.37
CA ASN A 536 5.85 -24.70 3.44
C ASN A 536 4.34 -24.84 3.20
N ILE A 537 3.65 -25.75 3.88
CA ILE A 537 2.20 -25.94 3.73
C ILE A 537 1.45 -24.62 3.95
N GLY A 538 0.52 -24.30 3.07
CA GLY A 538 -0.30 -23.09 3.14
C GLY A 538 0.45 -21.77 2.81
N LEU A 539 1.79 -21.77 2.79
CA LEU A 539 2.59 -20.59 2.48
C LEU A 539 2.92 -20.45 0.99
N ILE A 540 2.84 -21.55 0.27
CA ILE A 540 2.98 -21.61 -1.17
C ILE A 540 1.69 -22.16 -1.73
N SER A 541 1.04 -21.39 -2.60
CA SER A 541 -0.28 -21.68 -3.17
C SER A 541 -0.23 -21.43 -4.68
N THR A 542 -1.31 -21.74 -5.38
CA THR A 542 -1.44 -21.53 -6.82
C THR A 542 -2.69 -20.72 -7.12
N LEU A 543 -2.58 -19.78 -8.05
CA LEU A 543 -3.68 -18.95 -8.53
C LEU A 543 -4.71 -19.81 -9.28
N ALA A 544 -6.00 -19.66 -8.96
CA ALA A 544 -7.09 -20.38 -9.64
C ALA A 544 -7.17 -20.01 -11.12
N SER A 545 -7.69 -20.93 -11.97
CA SER A 545 -7.60 -20.82 -13.44
C SER A 545 -8.21 -19.54 -14.02
N TYR A 546 -9.34 -19.08 -13.48
CA TYR A 546 -10.03 -17.87 -13.93
C TYR A 546 -9.71 -16.62 -13.12
N ALA A 547 -8.90 -16.76 -12.07
CA ALA A 547 -8.51 -15.63 -11.24
C ALA A 547 -7.49 -14.75 -11.95
N LYS A 548 -7.61 -13.45 -11.75
CA LYS A 548 -6.72 -12.40 -12.25
C LYS A 548 -6.25 -11.51 -11.11
N VAL A 549 -5.17 -10.79 -11.32
CA VAL A 549 -4.67 -9.78 -10.38
C VAL A 549 -5.02 -8.41 -10.94
N ASN A 550 -5.71 -7.57 -10.16
CA ASN A 550 -6.07 -6.23 -10.58
C ASN A 550 -4.90 -5.24 -10.45
N GLU A 551 -5.12 -3.99 -10.84
CA GLU A 551 -4.10 -2.92 -10.81
C GLU A 551 -3.59 -2.57 -9.41
N TYR A 552 -4.36 -2.88 -8.36
CA TYR A 552 -3.96 -2.71 -6.96
C TYR A 552 -3.23 -3.94 -6.38
N GLY A 553 -3.19 -5.04 -7.12
CA GLY A 553 -2.59 -6.31 -6.70
C GLY A 553 -3.56 -7.26 -5.99
N PHE A 554 -4.86 -6.96 -5.89
CA PHE A 554 -5.85 -7.88 -5.33
C PHE A 554 -6.30 -8.90 -6.35
N ILE A 555 -6.60 -10.11 -5.84
CA ILE A 555 -7.07 -11.21 -6.71
C ILE A 555 -8.56 -11.06 -6.92
N GLU A 556 -8.97 -11.04 -8.16
CA GLU A 556 -10.38 -11.02 -8.60
C GLU A 556 -10.74 -12.30 -9.35
N THR A 557 -12.02 -12.62 -9.28
CA THR A 557 -12.58 -13.78 -9.97
C THR A 557 -13.90 -13.41 -10.64
N PRO A 558 -14.25 -14.03 -11.78
CA PRO A 558 -15.48 -13.70 -12.48
C PRO A 558 -16.72 -14.26 -11.79
N TYR A 559 -17.74 -13.43 -11.65
CA TYR A 559 -19.07 -13.77 -11.17
C TYR A 559 -20.12 -13.40 -12.22
N ARG A 560 -21.19 -14.18 -12.29
CA ARG A 560 -22.39 -13.86 -13.08
C ARG A 560 -23.47 -13.30 -12.17
N LYS A 561 -24.16 -12.27 -12.64
CA LYS A 561 -25.29 -11.71 -11.92
C LYS A 561 -26.47 -12.67 -11.95
N VAL A 562 -27.16 -12.81 -10.84
CA VAL A 562 -28.38 -13.60 -10.70
C VAL A 562 -29.53 -12.68 -10.31
N ASN A 563 -30.57 -12.66 -11.13
CA ASN A 563 -31.79 -11.89 -10.89
C ASN A 563 -32.96 -12.88 -10.73
N ASN A 564 -33.65 -12.87 -9.61
CA ASN A 564 -34.80 -13.77 -9.35
C ASN A 564 -34.54 -15.24 -9.72
N CYS A 565 -33.40 -15.78 -9.28
CA CYS A 565 -32.94 -17.15 -9.57
C CYS A 565 -32.60 -17.44 -11.06
N VAL A 566 -32.56 -16.42 -11.92
CA VAL A 566 -32.15 -16.55 -13.32
C VAL A 566 -30.75 -15.95 -13.47
N ILE A 567 -29.84 -16.75 -14.04
CA ILE A 567 -28.45 -16.33 -14.28
C ILE A 567 -28.41 -15.46 -15.55
N ASP A 568 -27.85 -14.26 -15.45
CA ASP A 568 -27.53 -13.44 -16.61
C ASP A 568 -26.21 -13.94 -17.22
N GLU A 569 -26.29 -14.56 -18.39
CA GLU A 569 -25.11 -15.13 -19.07
C GLU A 569 -24.17 -14.04 -19.63
N ASN A 570 -24.66 -12.83 -19.82
CA ASN A 570 -23.92 -11.73 -20.44
C ASN A 570 -23.32 -10.75 -19.42
N ASP A 571 -23.84 -10.67 -18.20
CA ASP A 571 -23.30 -9.78 -17.14
C ASP A 571 -22.28 -10.56 -16.29
N ILE A 572 -21.01 -10.51 -16.76
CA ILE A 572 -19.89 -11.11 -16.07
C ILE A 572 -19.04 -9.99 -15.46
N ARG A 573 -18.91 -10.02 -14.14
CA ARG A 573 -18.12 -9.04 -13.39
C ARG A 573 -16.99 -9.72 -12.66
N TYR A 574 -15.79 -9.10 -12.73
CA TYR A 574 -14.67 -9.51 -11.91
C TYR A 574 -14.76 -8.80 -10.57
N LEU A 575 -14.81 -9.56 -9.49
CA LEU A 575 -14.96 -9.04 -8.14
C LEU A 575 -13.78 -9.45 -7.27
N THR A 576 -13.29 -8.51 -6.47
CA THR A 576 -12.34 -8.74 -5.39
C THR A 576 -12.99 -9.52 -4.24
N ALA A 577 -12.21 -9.84 -3.23
CA ALA A 577 -12.73 -10.56 -2.07
C ALA A 577 -13.48 -9.67 -1.06
N ASP A 578 -13.35 -8.33 -1.19
CA ASP A 578 -13.95 -7.33 -0.30
C ASP A 578 -15.43 -7.07 -0.63
#